data_f2288ec07667e3e734ed84be46205bf7
#
_entry.id   f2288ec07667e3e734ed84be46205bf7
#
_cell.length_a   1.000
_cell.length_b   1.000
_cell.length_c   1.000
_cell.angle_alpha   90.00
_cell.angle_beta   90.00
_cell.angle_gamma   90.00
#
_symmetry.space_group_name_H-M   'P 1'
#
loop_
_entity.id
_entity.type
_entity.pdbx_description
1 polymer ?
#
loop_
_entity_poly.entity_id
_entity_poly.type
_entity_poly.pdbx_seq_one_letter_code
_entity_poly.pdbx_strand_id
1 'polypeptide(L)'
;SISVLLYISALACIGRWAVMGYIEDFWLIFLLQLMHSLTYAVCHYAIVRYITTQPQSHIAKLQGLYNGLSNGVLIAIFTAIAGMIYPTSPAMTFVFMSIIAAAAFFVIPRKLNAFLIVQHK
;
A
#
# COMPACT_ATOMS: atom_id res chain seq x y z
N SER A 1 16.51 0.48 3.93
CA SER A 1 16.24 0.87 2.53
C SER A 1 14.75 1.12 2.33
N ILE A 2 14.39 2.25 1.72
CA ILE A 2 12.99 2.62 1.46
C ILE A 2 12.33 1.60 0.53
N SER A 3 13.03 1.17 -0.51
CA SER A 3 12.50 0.16 -1.45
C SER A 3 12.20 -1.17 -0.76
N VAL A 4 13.06 -1.62 0.15
CA VAL A 4 12.83 -2.87 0.91
C VAL A 4 11.59 -2.77 1.78
N LEU A 5 11.39 -1.65 2.46
CA LEU A 5 10.17 -1.42 3.27
C LEU A 5 8.90 -1.47 2.41
N LEU A 6 8.94 -0.86 1.22
CA LEU A 6 7.81 -0.89 0.29
C LEU A 6 7.54 -2.30 -0.23
N TYR A 7 8.58 -3.08 -0.56
CA TYR A 7 8.42 -4.47 -1.00
C TYR A 7 7.87 -5.37 0.10
N ILE A 8 8.35 -5.23 1.33
CA ILE A 8 7.83 -5.98 2.48
C ILE A 8 6.35 -5.66 2.71
N SER A 9 5.98 -4.37 2.69
CA SER A 9 4.60 -3.94 2.82
C SER A 9 3.70 -4.48 1.71
N ALA A 10 4.17 -4.46 0.45
CA ALA A 10 3.41 -4.96 -0.69
C ALA A 10 3.20 -6.47 -0.61
N LEU A 11 4.25 -7.25 -0.28
CA LEU A 11 4.15 -8.71 -0.10
C LEU A 11 3.20 -9.08 1.03
N ALA A 12 3.29 -8.42 2.17
CA ALA A 12 2.39 -8.65 3.30
C ALA A 12 0.94 -8.26 2.94
N CYS A 13 0.74 -7.21 2.16
CA CYS A 13 -0.58 -6.81 1.67
C CYS A 13 -1.17 -7.85 0.73
N ILE A 14 -0.40 -8.37 -0.24
CA ILE A 14 -0.83 -9.42 -1.16
C ILE A 14 -1.26 -10.66 -0.38
N GLY A 15 -0.42 -11.15 0.52
CA GLY A 15 -0.70 -12.32 1.34
C GLY A 15 -1.94 -12.15 2.21
N ARG A 16 -2.06 -11.00 2.86
CA ARG A 16 -3.22 -10.68 3.70
C ARG A 16 -4.53 -10.70 2.91
N TRP A 17 -4.59 -10.03 1.78
CA TRP A 17 -5.81 -9.99 0.96
C TRP A 17 -6.16 -11.36 0.37
N ALA A 18 -5.16 -12.13 -0.07
CA ALA A 18 -5.38 -13.48 -0.58
C ALA A 18 -5.98 -14.41 0.47
N VAL A 19 -5.46 -14.35 1.70
CA VAL A 19 -5.91 -15.21 2.81
C VAL A 19 -7.28 -14.76 3.34
N MET A 20 -7.53 -13.45 3.41
CA MET A 20 -8.74 -12.88 4.01
C MET A 20 -10.03 -13.33 3.30
N GLY A 21 -9.96 -13.64 2.01
CA GLY A 21 -11.12 -14.12 1.24
C GLY A 21 -11.59 -15.53 1.61
N TYR A 22 -10.77 -16.30 2.33
CA TYR A 22 -11.00 -17.72 2.64
C TYR A 22 -11.08 -18.02 4.14
N ILE A 23 -10.88 -17.01 5.01
CA ILE A 23 -10.91 -17.18 6.46
C ILE A 23 -12.25 -16.68 7.00
N GLU A 24 -12.89 -17.51 7.83
CA GLU A 24 -14.11 -17.18 8.57
C GLU A 24 -13.88 -17.04 10.07
N ASP A 25 -12.70 -17.44 10.57
CA ASP A 25 -12.36 -17.38 11.98
C ASP A 25 -12.13 -15.94 12.45
N PHE A 26 -12.85 -15.52 13.47
CA PHE A 26 -12.81 -14.15 14.02
C PHE A 26 -11.40 -13.76 14.50
N TRP A 27 -10.69 -14.65 15.18
CA TRP A 27 -9.37 -14.35 15.74
C TRP A 27 -8.31 -14.20 14.64
N LEU A 28 -8.40 -15.03 13.60
CA LEU A 28 -7.51 -14.90 12.43
C LEU A 28 -7.78 -13.61 11.67
N ILE A 29 -9.04 -13.22 11.49
CA ILE A 29 -9.39 -11.93 10.88
C ILE A 29 -8.84 -10.78 11.73
N PHE A 30 -8.97 -10.85 13.05
CA PHE A 30 -8.44 -9.83 13.96
C PHE A 30 -6.91 -9.69 13.85
N LEU A 31 -6.17 -10.80 13.80
CA LEU A 31 -4.73 -10.81 13.61
C LEU A 31 -4.33 -10.23 12.25
N LEU A 32 -5.07 -10.55 11.18
CA LEU A 32 -4.85 -9.98 9.85
C LEU A 32 -5.09 -8.46 9.82
N GLN A 33 -6.04 -7.95 10.59
CA GLN A 33 -6.26 -6.51 10.72
C GLN A 33 -5.15 -5.80 11.49
N LEU A 34 -4.59 -6.43 12.52
CA LEU A 34 -3.39 -5.93 13.19
C LEU A 34 -2.19 -5.87 12.23
N MET A 35 -1.99 -6.91 11.43
CA MET A 35 -0.96 -6.91 10.37
C MET A 35 -1.21 -5.80 9.34
N HIS A 36 -2.47 -5.49 9.03
CA HIS A 36 -2.80 -4.38 8.14
C HIS A 36 -2.30 -3.04 8.70
N SER A 37 -2.57 -2.78 9.97
CA SER A 37 -2.10 -1.55 10.62
C SER A 37 -0.57 -1.44 10.54
N LEU A 38 0.14 -2.54 10.79
CA LEU A 38 1.60 -2.57 10.72
C LEU A 38 2.12 -2.34 9.30
N THR A 39 1.55 -3.01 8.30
CA THR A 39 1.97 -2.86 6.90
C THR A 39 1.64 -1.47 6.35
N TYR A 40 0.50 -0.90 6.73
CA TYR A 40 0.14 0.46 6.39
C TYR A 40 1.12 1.46 7.00
N ALA A 41 1.45 1.31 8.28
CA ALA A 41 2.41 2.18 8.96
C ALA A 41 3.80 2.13 8.32
N VAL A 42 4.29 0.95 7.97
CA VAL A 42 5.59 0.77 7.29
C VAL A 42 5.59 1.41 5.92
N CYS A 43 4.54 1.22 5.13
CA CYS A 43 4.39 1.82 3.80
C CYS A 43 4.33 3.35 3.90
N HIS A 44 3.48 3.86 4.78
CA HIS A 44 3.33 5.30 5.02
C HIS A 44 4.65 5.94 5.46
N TYR A 45 5.33 5.33 6.42
CA TYR A 45 6.65 5.77 6.87
C TYR A 45 7.66 5.83 5.74
N ALA A 46 7.73 4.79 4.90
CA ALA A 46 8.65 4.75 3.77
C ALA A 46 8.38 5.89 2.77
N ILE A 47 7.11 6.16 2.46
CA ILE A 47 6.73 7.23 1.53
C ILE A 47 7.01 8.60 2.12
N VAL A 48 6.64 8.85 3.38
CA VAL A 48 6.91 10.13 4.06
C VAL A 48 8.41 10.37 4.13
N ARG A 49 9.19 9.36 4.49
CA ARG A 49 10.65 9.47 4.51
C ARG A 49 11.22 9.81 3.13
N TYR A 50 10.71 9.20 2.07
CA TYR A 50 11.09 9.57 0.70
C TYR A 50 10.75 11.03 0.39
N ILE A 51 9.55 11.49 0.72
CA ILE A 51 9.11 12.87 0.48
C ILE A 51 10.02 13.87 1.21
N THR A 52 10.40 13.58 2.46
CA THR A 52 11.27 14.48 3.25
C THR A 52 12.70 14.60 2.71
N THR A 53 13.12 13.70 1.83
CA THR A 53 14.42 13.80 1.14
C THR A 53 14.38 14.70 -0.11
N GLN A 54 13.20 15.14 -0.52
CA GLN A 54 13.04 15.98 -1.70
C GLN A 54 13.34 17.46 -1.37
N PRO A 55 13.61 18.32 -2.38
CA PRO A 55 13.79 19.75 -2.17
C PRO A 55 12.61 20.38 -1.44
N GLN A 56 12.90 21.29 -0.52
CA GLN A 56 11.90 21.95 0.36
C GLN A 56 10.69 22.48 -0.40
N SER A 57 10.92 23.01 -1.61
CA SER A 57 9.86 23.55 -2.47
C SER A 57 8.86 22.50 -2.99
N HIS A 58 9.22 21.22 -2.97
CA HIS A 58 8.39 20.11 -3.48
C HIS A 58 7.71 19.29 -2.37
N ILE A 59 8.16 19.39 -1.13
CA ILE A 59 7.66 18.55 -0.02
C ILE A 59 6.16 18.72 0.16
N ALA A 60 5.65 19.94 0.28
CA ALA A 60 4.22 20.19 0.50
C ALA A 60 3.38 19.69 -0.69
N LYS A 61 3.86 19.90 -1.92
CA LYS A 61 3.17 19.45 -3.14
C LYS A 61 3.10 17.91 -3.22
N LEU A 62 4.21 17.24 -2.94
CA LEU A 62 4.27 15.77 -2.95
C LEU A 62 3.41 15.16 -1.84
N GLN A 63 3.39 15.76 -0.67
CA GLN A 63 2.56 15.33 0.45
C GLN A 63 1.07 15.49 0.14
N GLY A 64 0.68 16.63 -0.45
CA GLY A 64 -0.69 16.86 -0.91
C GLY A 64 -1.11 15.89 -1.99
N LEU A 65 -0.23 15.63 -2.97
CA LEU A 65 -0.47 14.67 -4.05
C LEU A 65 -0.61 13.24 -3.51
N TYR A 66 0.28 12.82 -2.61
CA TYR A 66 0.21 11.52 -1.97
C TYR A 66 -1.10 11.33 -1.20
N ASN A 67 -1.47 12.28 -0.34
CA ASN A 67 -2.69 12.18 0.43
C ASN A 67 -3.95 12.25 -0.45
N GLY A 68 -4.01 13.18 -1.39
CA GLY A 68 -5.16 13.34 -2.27
C GLY A 68 -5.36 12.15 -3.21
N LEU A 69 -4.27 11.65 -3.80
CA LEU A 69 -4.34 10.53 -4.74
C LEU A 69 -4.50 9.19 -4.03
N SER A 70 -3.61 8.86 -3.09
CA SER A 70 -3.61 7.56 -2.42
C SER A 70 -4.76 7.40 -1.43
N ASN A 71 -4.93 8.35 -0.51
CA ASN A 71 -5.92 8.26 0.56
C ASN A 71 -7.29 8.84 0.17
N GLY A 72 -7.37 9.52 -0.96
CA GLY A 72 -8.62 10.07 -1.48
C GLY A 72 -9.12 9.29 -2.69
N VAL A 73 -8.63 9.66 -3.87
CA VAL A 73 -9.17 9.19 -5.16
C VAL A 73 -9.07 7.68 -5.33
N LEU A 74 -7.89 7.09 -5.10
CA LEU A 74 -7.69 5.65 -5.30
C LEU A 74 -8.50 4.80 -4.32
N ILE A 75 -8.55 5.19 -3.05
CA ILE A 75 -9.40 4.50 -2.06
C ILE A 75 -10.86 4.57 -2.48
N ALA A 76 -11.37 5.73 -2.89
CA ALA A 76 -12.75 5.88 -3.32
C ALA A 76 -13.07 4.98 -4.53
N ILE A 77 -12.22 4.96 -5.56
CA ILE A 77 -12.41 4.13 -6.75
C ILE A 77 -12.40 2.64 -6.38
N PHE A 78 -11.38 2.18 -5.67
CA PHE A 78 -11.26 0.75 -5.33
C PHE A 78 -12.34 0.28 -4.37
N THR A 79 -12.76 1.12 -3.42
CA THR A 79 -13.88 0.82 -2.53
C THR A 79 -15.20 0.72 -3.32
N ALA A 80 -15.44 1.60 -4.28
CA ALA A 80 -16.63 1.53 -5.13
C ALA A 80 -16.65 0.24 -5.95
N ILE A 81 -15.53 -0.13 -6.60
CA ILE A 81 -15.42 -1.37 -7.38
C ILE A 81 -15.61 -2.60 -6.47
N ALA A 82 -14.95 -2.61 -5.31
CA ALA A 82 -15.10 -3.69 -4.33
C ALA A 82 -16.56 -3.83 -3.87
N GLY A 83 -17.25 -2.72 -3.61
CA GLY A 83 -18.66 -2.70 -3.24
C GLY A 83 -19.59 -3.25 -4.33
N MET A 84 -19.22 -3.12 -5.60
CA MET A 84 -19.96 -3.71 -6.72
C MET A 84 -19.76 -5.23 -6.84
N ILE A 85 -18.58 -5.73 -6.49
CA ILE A 85 -18.25 -7.16 -6.59
C ILE A 85 -18.74 -7.94 -5.35
N TYR A 86 -18.68 -7.33 -4.18
CA TYR A 86 -18.93 -7.97 -2.89
C TYR A 86 -20.27 -8.71 -2.80
N PRO A 87 -21.40 -8.15 -3.28
CA PRO A 87 -22.70 -8.84 -3.21
C PRO A 87 -22.76 -10.14 -4.01
N THR A 88 -21.95 -10.26 -5.07
CA THR A 88 -21.92 -11.46 -5.91
C THR A 88 -20.95 -12.50 -5.38
N SER A 89 -19.81 -12.10 -4.89
CA SER A 89 -18.79 -12.99 -4.32
C SER A 89 -17.85 -12.23 -3.40
N PRO A 90 -17.98 -12.35 -2.08
CA PRO A 90 -17.03 -11.74 -1.13
C PRO A 90 -15.58 -12.19 -1.37
N ALA A 91 -15.36 -13.50 -1.63
CA ALA A 91 -14.02 -14.03 -1.91
C ALA A 91 -13.37 -13.38 -3.13
N MET A 92 -14.13 -13.16 -4.21
CA MET A 92 -13.63 -12.48 -5.41
C MET A 92 -13.24 -11.04 -5.16
N THR A 93 -13.92 -10.35 -4.25
CA THR A 93 -13.55 -8.99 -3.83
C THR A 93 -12.16 -8.96 -3.21
N PHE A 94 -11.86 -9.90 -2.30
CA PHE A 94 -10.55 -9.98 -1.67
C PHE A 94 -9.45 -10.42 -2.65
N VAL A 95 -9.75 -11.34 -3.56
CA VAL A 95 -8.82 -11.71 -4.64
C VAL A 95 -8.52 -10.52 -5.55
N PHE A 96 -9.51 -9.72 -5.90
CA PHE A 96 -9.34 -8.50 -6.68
C PHE A 96 -8.40 -7.51 -5.97
N MET A 97 -8.56 -7.29 -4.67
CA MET A 97 -7.67 -6.43 -3.88
C MET A 97 -6.23 -6.99 -3.83
N SER A 98 -6.08 -8.32 -3.76
CA SER A 98 -4.77 -8.97 -3.84
C SER A 98 -4.08 -8.74 -5.19
N ILE A 99 -4.83 -8.79 -6.29
CA ILE A 99 -4.32 -8.50 -7.65
C ILE A 99 -3.84 -7.05 -7.75
N ILE A 100 -4.59 -6.09 -7.21
CA ILE A 100 -4.18 -4.67 -7.17
C ILE A 100 -2.89 -4.51 -6.38
N ALA A 101 -2.77 -5.16 -5.22
CA ALA A 101 -1.55 -5.13 -4.42
C ALA A 101 -0.36 -5.75 -5.16
N ALA A 102 -0.58 -6.84 -5.92
CA ALA A 102 0.44 -7.43 -6.78
C ALA A 102 0.87 -6.50 -7.91
N ALA A 103 -0.07 -5.79 -8.55
CA ALA A 103 0.25 -4.78 -9.55
C ALA A 103 1.09 -3.64 -8.96
N ALA A 104 0.76 -3.18 -7.75
CA ALA A 104 1.53 -2.16 -7.03
C ALA A 104 2.97 -2.63 -6.75
N PHE A 105 3.17 -3.92 -6.43
CA PHE A 105 4.49 -4.50 -6.21
C PHE A 105 5.43 -4.32 -7.41
N PHE A 106 4.92 -4.44 -8.63
CA PHE A 106 5.71 -4.26 -9.86
C PHE A 106 6.02 -2.80 -10.18
N VAL A 107 5.26 -1.85 -9.62
CA VAL A 107 5.46 -0.40 -9.83
C VAL A 107 6.52 0.17 -8.90
N ILE A 108 6.86 -0.51 -7.80
CA ILE A 108 7.84 -0.03 -6.82
C ILE A 108 9.22 0.11 -7.47
N PRO A 109 9.84 1.31 -7.44
CA PRO A 109 11.15 1.54 -8.03
C PRO A 109 12.25 0.78 -7.28
N ARG A 110 13.02 -0.02 -8.01
CA ARG A 110 14.13 -0.79 -7.43
C ARG A 110 15.32 0.07 -6.98
N LYS A 111 15.41 1.32 -7.47
CA LYS A 111 16.58 2.20 -7.33
C LYS A 111 16.34 3.41 -6.42
N LEU A 112 15.31 3.41 -5.58
CA LEU A 112 15.03 4.54 -4.67
C LEU A 112 16.22 4.90 -3.77
N ASN A 113 17.04 3.94 -3.39
CA ASN A 113 18.22 4.18 -2.56
C ASN A 113 19.39 4.83 -3.31
N ALA A 114 19.55 4.54 -4.61
CA ALA A 114 20.60 5.13 -5.40
C ALA A 114 20.39 6.65 -5.60
N PHE A 115 19.14 7.09 -5.63
CA PHE A 115 18.80 8.50 -5.76
C PHE A 115 19.11 9.30 -4.49
N LEU A 116 19.01 8.68 -3.30
CA LEU A 116 19.33 9.32 -2.01
C LEU A 116 20.84 9.52 -1.81
N ILE A 117 21.67 8.64 -2.36
CA ILE A 117 23.14 8.72 -2.23
C ILE A 117 23.70 9.87 -3.10
N VAL A 118 23.07 10.17 -4.21
CA VAL A 118 23.53 11.24 -5.14
C VAL A 118 23.23 12.64 -4.59
N GLN A 119 22.23 12.80 -3.73
CA GLN A 119 21.87 14.11 -3.16
C GLN A 119 22.70 14.51 -1.93
N HIS A 120 23.47 13.60 -1.36
CA HIS A 120 24.36 13.88 -0.21
C HIS A 120 25.84 14.09 -0.62
N LYS A 121 26.14 14.17 -1.90
CA LYS A 121 27.42 14.66 -2.44
C LYS A 121 27.24 16.04 -3.07
#